data_05bb8e2b5da79b3cb1f3e814bf72dbdc
#
_entry.id   05bb8e2b5da79b3cb1f3e814bf72dbdc
#
_cell.length_a   1.000
_cell.length_b   1.000
_cell.length_c   1.000
_cell.angle_alpha   90.00
_cell.angle_beta   90.00
_cell.angle_gamma   90.00
#
_symmetry.space_group_name_H-M   'P 1'
#
loop_
_entity.id
_entity.type
_entity.pdbx_description
1 polymer ?
#
loop_
_entity_poly.entity_id
_entity_poly.type
_entity_poly.pdbx_seq_one_letter_code
_entity_poly.pdbx_strand_id
1 'polypeptide(L)'
;MLKQVTATRYVEPLHSGGSVPGVVEADDLGTYVVKFTGSAQGRKALVAEVIVGELARALGLRFPELVLVHFDPAVAAGEPHQEVRELHAASAGVNLGMDYLPGARDFTPEVAEGFPVDPLEAGRIVWLDALTVNVDRTVHSSNLVVWPTLGVAPPRLWLIDHGAALVFHHRWEGSDPARAYDFRHHALGHYGPDVRAADAEL
;
A
#
# COMPACT_ATOMS: atom_id res chain seq x y z
N MET A 1 3.19 18.08 -2.62
CA MET A 1 2.66 18.12 -1.22
C MET A 1 1.38 17.31 -1.24
N LEU A 2 1.20 16.36 -0.32
CA LEU A 2 -0.02 15.55 -0.28
C LEU A 2 -1.23 16.42 0.01
N LYS A 3 -2.36 16.10 -0.63
CA LYS A 3 -3.66 16.73 -0.38
C LYS A 3 -4.07 16.46 1.07
N GLN A 4 -4.75 17.39 1.71
CA GLN A 4 -5.31 17.23 3.04
C GLN A 4 -6.82 17.17 2.94
N VAL A 5 -7.42 16.24 3.68
CA VAL A 5 -8.87 16.04 3.77
C VAL A 5 -9.28 15.81 5.21
N THR A 6 -10.56 16.01 5.54
CA THR A 6 -11.10 15.75 6.87
C THR A 6 -12.06 14.57 6.82
N ALA A 7 -11.86 13.59 7.69
CA ALA A 7 -12.78 12.46 7.83
C ALA A 7 -14.16 12.95 8.26
N THR A 8 -15.20 12.55 7.54
CA THR A 8 -16.60 12.89 7.84
C THR A 8 -17.38 11.68 8.37
N ARG A 9 -16.96 10.45 7.96
CA ARG A 9 -17.60 9.21 8.38
C ARG A 9 -16.58 8.05 8.35
N TYR A 10 -16.52 7.27 9.41
CA TYR A 10 -15.90 5.96 9.42
C TYR A 10 -16.89 4.92 8.91
N VAL A 11 -16.47 4.08 7.96
CA VAL A 11 -17.34 3.10 7.32
C VAL A 11 -17.16 1.72 7.96
N GLU A 12 -15.96 1.16 7.89
CA GLU A 12 -15.66 -0.18 8.40
C GLU A 12 -14.15 -0.41 8.54
N PRO A 13 -13.71 -1.33 9.43
CA PRO A 13 -12.33 -1.78 9.46
C PRO A 13 -12.05 -2.72 8.27
N LEU A 14 -10.83 -2.66 7.73
CA LEU A 14 -10.33 -3.67 6.82
C LEU A 14 -9.52 -4.70 7.62
N HIS A 15 -9.96 -5.96 7.61
CA HIS A 15 -9.34 -7.04 8.36
C HIS A 15 -8.11 -7.65 7.65
N SER A 16 -7.54 -6.96 6.67
CA SER A 16 -6.34 -7.37 5.97
C SER A 16 -5.08 -6.79 6.63
N GLY A 17 -4.24 -7.65 7.20
CA GLY A 17 -2.96 -7.28 7.80
C GLY A 17 -3.02 -6.83 9.26
N GLY A 18 -1.85 -6.72 9.90
CA GLY A 18 -1.69 -6.42 11.33
C GLY A 18 -1.90 -4.95 11.73
N SER A 19 -2.21 -4.04 10.79
CA SER A 19 -2.38 -2.61 11.05
C SER A 19 -3.83 -2.16 11.21
N VAL A 20 -4.80 -3.03 10.92
CA VAL A 20 -6.25 -2.75 10.95
C VAL A 20 -6.58 -1.39 10.33
N PRO A 21 -6.34 -1.19 9.02
CA PRO A 21 -6.74 0.04 8.36
C PRO A 21 -8.27 0.15 8.30
N GLY A 22 -8.78 1.36 8.10
CA GLY A 22 -10.22 1.59 8.03
C GLY A 22 -10.63 2.34 6.76
N VAL A 23 -11.84 2.06 6.28
CA VAL A 23 -12.46 2.82 5.20
C VAL A 23 -13.12 4.06 5.77
N VAL A 24 -12.81 5.22 5.20
CA VAL A 24 -13.26 6.53 5.68
C VAL A 24 -13.76 7.37 4.50
N GLU A 25 -14.91 8.02 4.66
CA GLU A 25 -15.35 9.09 3.77
C GLU A 25 -14.83 10.44 4.26
N ALA A 26 -14.51 11.35 3.33
CA ALA A 26 -13.94 12.64 3.65
C ALA A 26 -14.77 13.82 3.08
N ASP A 27 -14.42 15.04 3.51
CA ASP A 27 -15.10 16.30 3.18
C ASP A 27 -15.00 16.69 1.69
N ASP A 28 -14.08 16.06 0.95
CA ASP A 28 -13.94 16.23 -0.49
C ASP A 28 -14.77 15.24 -1.33
N LEU A 29 -15.67 14.48 -0.67
CA LEU A 29 -16.48 13.41 -1.25
C LEU A 29 -15.68 12.17 -1.67
N GLY A 30 -14.39 12.10 -1.33
CA GLY A 30 -13.53 10.94 -1.54
C GLY A 30 -13.77 9.85 -0.48
N THR A 31 -13.40 8.61 -0.83
CA THR A 31 -13.34 7.47 0.07
C THR A 31 -11.91 6.97 0.13
N TYR A 32 -11.39 6.76 1.32
CA TYR A 32 -9.99 6.44 1.54
C TYR A 32 -9.81 5.23 2.46
N VAL A 33 -8.79 4.44 2.18
CA VAL A 33 -8.24 3.46 3.13
C VAL A 33 -7.26 4.19 4.03
N VAL A 34 -7.59 4.31 5.32
CA VAL A 34 -6.77 5.06 6.28
C VAL A 34 -5.92 4.10 7.09
N LYS A 35 -4.61 4.31 7.07
CA LYS A 35 -3.63 3.69 7.97
C LYS A 35 -3.45 4.60 9.18
N PHE A 36 -3.82 4.09 10.35
CA PHE A 36 -3.87 4.84 11.59
C PHE A 36 -2.50 4.97 12.27
N THR A 37 -2.16 6.17 12.73
CA THR A 37 -0.86 6.47 13.39
C THR A 37 -0.70 5.77 14.73
N GLY A 38 -1.79 5.39 15.39
CA GLY A 38 -1.79 4.62 16.64
C GLY A 38 -1.57 3.12 16.45
N SER A 39 -1.43 2.63 15.21
CA SER A 39 -1.19 1.21 14.95
C SER A 39 0.19 0.75 15.45
N ALA A 40 0.32 -0.56 15.73
CA ALA A 40 1.56 -1.17 16.22
C ALA A 40 2.75 -1.02 15.26
N GLN A 41 2.52 -0.84 13.97
CA GLN A 41 3.56 -0.62 12.95
C GLN A 41 4.25 0.75 13.10
N GLY A 42 3.57 1.70 13.71
CA GLY A 42 4.09 3.02 14.05
C GLY A 42 4.30 3.95 12.84
N ARG A 43 4.71 5.18 13.15
CA ARG A 43 4.83 6.26 12.15
C ARG A 43 5.89 6.00 11.07
N LYS A 44 6.93 5.21 11.35
CA LYS A 44 7.98 4.92 10.36
C LYS A 44 7.43 4.12 9.17
N ALA A 45 6.51 3.18 9.42
CA ALA A 45 5.83 2.46 8.36
C ALA A 45 5.02 3.41 7.45
N LEU A 46 4.33 4.40 8.03
CA LEU A 46 3.60 5.41 7.25
C LEU A 46 4.54 6.32 6.44
N VAL A 47 5.73 6.64 6.96
CA VAL A 47 6.75 7.39 6.21
C VAL A 47 7.28 6.56 5.04
N ALA A 48 7.54 5.26 5.24
CA ALA A 48 7.95 4.36 4.16
C ALA A 48 6.86 4.28 3.08
N GLU A 49 5.58 4.17 3.47
CA GLU A 49 4.43 4.19 2.57
C GLU A 49 4.41 5.43 1.68
N VAL A 50 4.60 6.62 2.27
CA VAL A 50 4.61 7.89 1.53
C VAL A 50 5.79 7.95 0.56
N ILE A 51 7.01 7.65 1.04
CA ILE A 51 8.22 7.76 0.21
C ILE A 51 8.14 6.80 -0.97
N VAL A 52 7.83 5.53 -0.71
CA VAL A 52 7.85 4.50 -1.75
C VAL A 52 6.63 4.60 -2.65
N GLY A 53 5.46 4.94 -2.12
CA GLY A 53 4.25 5.15 -2.91
C GLY A 53 4.40 6.32 -3.89
N GLU A 54 4.92 7.47 -3.44
CA GLU A 54 5.18 8.62 -4.32
C GLU A 54 6.31 8.33 -5.33
N LEU A 55 7.33 7.56 -4.93
CA LEU A 55 8.37 7.09 -5.86
C LEU A 55 7.77 6.17 -6.94
N ALA A 56 6.93 5.20 -6.55
CA ALA A 56 6.23 4.32 -7.48
C ALA A 56 5.45 5.12 -8.53
N ARG A 57 4.68 6.13 -8.09
CA ARG A 57 3.92 7.03 -8.97
C ARG A 57 4.82 7.84 -9.89
N ALA A 58 5.93 8.37 -9.37
CA ALA A 58 6.91 9.13 -10.15
C ALA A 58 7.55 8.27 -11.25
N LEU A 59 7.75 6.98 -10.99
CA LEU A 59 8.22 5.99 -11.96
C LEU A 59 7.12 5.46 -12.88
N GLY A 60 5.89 5.98 -12.80
CA GLY A 60 4.76 5.55 -13.64
C GLY A 60 4.17 4.19 -13.28
N LEU A 61 4.49 3.64 -12.11
CA LEU A 61 3.82 2.47 -11.57
C LEU A 61 2.45 2.86 -11.00
N ARG A 62 1.49 1.93 -11.02
CA ARG A 62 0.14 2.19 -10.51
C ARG A 62 0.12 1.99 -9.00
N PHE A 63 -0.04 3.09 -8.32
CA PHE A 63 -0.22 3.18 -6.88
C PHE A 63 -1.32 4.22 -6.59
N PRO A 64 -2.27 3.96 -5.69
CA PRO A 64 -3.35 4.89 -5.38
C PRO A 64 -2.84 6.23 -4.85
N GLU A 65 -3.58 7.28 -5.06
CA GLU A 65 -3.22 8.60 -4.55
C GLU A 65 -3.20 8.60 -3.02
N LEU A 66 -2.17 9.23 -2.45
CA LEU A 66 -2.03 9.41 -1.01
C LEU A 66 -2.57 10.78 -0.59
N VAL A 67 -3.23 10.80 0.56
CA VAL A 67 -3.73 12.01 1.21
C VAL A 67 -3.39 12.02 2.70
N LEU A 68 -3.36 13.20 3.30
CA LEU A 68 -3.33 13.34 4.76
C LEU A 68 -4.76 13.50 5.25
N VAL A 69 -5.21 12.57 6.09
CA VAL A 69 -6.58 12.56 6.64
C VAL A 69 -6.56 13.08 8.06
N HIS A 70 -7.25 14.20 8.29
CA HIS A 70 -7.55 14.66 9.64
C HIS A 70 -8.70 13.82 10.20
N PHE A 71 -8.40 13.02 11.20
CA PHE A 71 -9.34 12.07 11.81
C PHE A 71 -9.71 12.51 13.23
N ASP A 72 -11.02 12.70 13.45
CA ASP A 72 -11.60 12.84 14.78
C ASP A 72 -12.23 11.49 15.17
N PRO A 73 -11.82 10.85 16.28
CA PRO A 73 -12.43 9.60 16.74
C PRO A 73 -13.95 9.66 16.89
N ALA A 74 -14.54 10.85 17.07
CA ALA A 74 -15.99 11.03 17.16
C ALA A 74 -16.73 10.54 15.90
N VAL A 75 -16.10 10.59 14.72
CA VAL A 75 -16.73 10.11 13.46
C VAL A 75 -16.87 8.58 13.42
N ALA A 76 -16.20 7.88 14.34
CA ALA A 76 -16.21 6.44 14.51
C ALA A 76 -16.83 5.99 15.84
N ALA A 77 -17.63 6.84 16.50
CA ALA A 77 -18.21 6.55 17.81
C ALA A 77 -19.11 5.30 17.85
N GLY A 78 -19.62 4.86 16.69
CA GLY A 78 -20.43 3.65 16.53
C GLY A 78 -19.65 2.34 16.37
N GLU A 79 -18.31 2.38 16.39
CA GLU A 79 -17.48 1.16 16.22
C GLU A 79 -17.71 0.17 17.37
N PRO A 80 -18.14 -1.09 17.11
CA PRO A 80 -18.49 -2.03 18.15
C PRO A 80 -17.27 -2.65 18.85
N HIS A 81 -16.12 -2.78 18.16
CA HIS A 81 -14.94 -3.47 18.66
C HIS A 81 -14.08 -2.54 19.51
N GLN A 82 -13.82 -2.95 20.75
CA GLN A 82 -13.05 -2.13 21.70
C GLN A 82 -11.64 -1.82 21.20
N GLU A 83 -10.93 -2.80 20.65
CA GLU A 83 -9.56 -2.64 20.15
C GLU A 83 -9.49 -1.61 19.02
N VAL A 84 -10.51 -1.59 18.13
CA VAL A 84 -10.59 -0.61 17.04
C VAL A 84 -10.89 0.79 17.59
N ARG A 85 -11.76 0.92 18.61
CA ARG A 85 -12.01 2.21 19.28
C ARG A 85 -10.75 2.75 19.96
N GLU A 86 -9.97 1.88 20.62
CA GLU A 86 -8.69 2.26 21.24
C GLU A 86 -7.67 2.73 20.19
N LEU A 87 -7.59 2.03 19.05
CA LEU A 87 -6.79 2.44 17.90
C LEU A 87 -7.21 3.83 17.39
N HIS A 88 -8.52 4.06 17.22
CA HIS A 88 -9.05 5.35 16.79
C HIS A 88 -8.71 6.47 17.77
N ALA A 89 -8.89 6.23 19.07
CA ALA A 89 -8.54 7.21 20.11
C ALA A 89 -7.04 7.57 20.10
N ALA A 90 -6.18 6.58 19.87
CA ALA A 90 -4.73 6.78 19.76
C ALA A 90 -4.31 7.46 18.43
N SER A 91 -5.24 7.56 17.48
CA SER A 91 -4.99 8.07 16.12
C SER A 91 -5.67 9.42 15.83
N ALA A 92 -6.11 10.14 16.87
CA ALA A 92 -6.67 11.48 16.71
C ALA A 92 -5.67 12.41 16.00
N GLY A 93 -6.15 13.17 15.01
CA GLY A 93 -5.33 14.10 14.22
C GLY A 93 -4.96 13.55 12.83
N VAL A 94 -3.73 13.79 12.39
CA VAL A 94 -3.30 13.48 11.02
C VAL A 94 -2.92 12.01 10.86
N ASN A 95 -3.54 11.34 9.90
CA ASN A 95 -3.27 9.96 9.50
C ASN A 95 -2.99 9.89 7.99
N LEU A 96 -2.55 8.73 7.49
CA LEU A 96 -2.30 8.51 6.08
C LEU A 96 -3.50 7.82 5.43
N GLY A 97 -4.08 8.48 4.44
CA GLY A 97 -5.12 7.91 3.57
C GLY A 97 -4.57 7.53 2.21
N MET A 98 -5.13 6.50 1.64
CA MET A 98 -4.90 6.04 0.29
C MET A 98 -6.24 5.94 -0.43
N ASP A 99 -6.33 6.44 -1.67
CA ASP A 99 -7.57 6.40 -2.44
C ASP A 99 -8.16 4.99 -2.50
N TYR A 100 -9.44 4.86 -2.19
CA TYR A 100 -10.11 3.57 -2.18
C TYR A 100 -10.38 3.10 -3.61
N LEU A 101 -10.00 1.88 -3.91
CA LEU A 101 -10.19 1.26 -5.23
C LEU A 101 -11.43 0.35 -5.22
N PRO A 102 -12.63 0.84 -5.55
CA PRO A 102 -13.86 0.06 -5.44
C PRO A 102 -13.84 -1.13 -6.40
N GLY A 103 -14.09 -2.32 -5.87
CA GLY A 103 -14.08 -3.56 -6.64
C GLY A 103 -12.68 -4.10 -6.97
N ALA A 104 -11.62 -3.54 -6.41
CA ALA A 104 -10.30 -4.15 -6.45
C ALA A 104 -10.32 -5.52 -5.77
N ARG A 105 -9.55 -6.46 -6.31
CA ARG A 105 -9.38 -7.80 -5.75
C ARG A 105 -7.92 -8.04 -5.45
N ASP A 106 -7.64 -8.64 -4.30
CA ASP A 106 -6.28 -9.05 -3.95
C ASP A 106 -5.68 -9.93 -5.05
N PHE A 107 -4.43 -9.69 -5.39
CA PHE A 107 -3.68 -10.52 -6.33
C PHE A 107 -3.29 -11.82 -5.63
N THR A 108 -4.17 -12.81 -5.71
CA THR A 108 -3.95 -14.17 -5.22
C THR A 108 -3.60 -15.11 -6.37
N PRO A 109 -3.10 -16.34 -6.12
CA PRO A 109 -2.86 -17.32 -7.18
C PRO A 109 -4.09 -17.58 -8.04
N GLU A 110 -5.28 -17.63 -7.46
CA GLU A 110 -6.55 -17.86 -8.17
C GLU A 110 -6.92 -16.68 -9.09
N VAL A 111 -6.68 -15.46 -8.63
CA VAL A 111 -6.89 -14.24 -9.45
C VAL A 111 -5.86 -14.17 -10.57
N ALA A 112 -4.62 -14.58 -10.29
CA ALA A 112 -3.55 -14.59 -11.26
C ALA A 112 -3.76 -15.57 -12.41
N GLU A 113 -4.45 -16.69 -12.21
CA GLU A 113 -4.81 -17.63 -13.30
C GLU A 113 -5.61 -16.96 -14.43
N GLY A 114 -6.47 -16.00 -14.08
CA GLY A 114 -7.29 -15.24 -15.03
C GLY A 114 -6.72 -13.88 -15.44
N PHE A 115 -5.54 -13.52 -14.93
CA PHE A 115 -4.93 -12.21 -15.17
C PHE A 115 -3.51 -12.35 -15.73
N PRO A 116 -3.29 -12.02 -17.03
CA PRO A 116 -1.97 -12.10 -17.63
C PRO A 116 -1.07 -11.00 -17.03
N VAL A 117 -0.02 -11.41 -16.32
CA VAL A 117 1.01 -10.50 -15.80
C VAL A 117 2.00 -10.19 -16.91
N ASP A 118 2.18 -8.92 -17.24
CA ASP A 118 3.21 -8.48 -18.19
C ASP A 118 4.59 -8.62 -17.53
N PRO A 119 5.56 -9.35 -18.13
CA PRO A 119 6.91 -9.51 -17.60
C PRO A 119 7.65 -8.20 -17.35
N LEU A 120 7.45 -7.19 -18.18
CA LEU A 120 8.07 -5.88 -17.99
C LEU A 120 7.47 -5.13 -16.80
N GLU A 121 6.14 -5.14 -16.66
CA GLU A 121 5.46 -4.56 -15.49
C GLU A 121 5.89 -5.27 -14.20
N ALA A 122 5.95 -6.61 -14.22
CA ALA A 122 6.48 -7.40 -13.10
C ALA A 122 7.93 -7.03 -12.79
N GLY A 123 8.77 -6.87 -13.81
CA GLY A 123 10.17 -6.44 -13.69
C GLY A 123 10.31 -5.07 -13.02
N ARG A 124 9.48 -4.09 -13.40
CA ARG A 124 9.48 -2.74 -12.81
C ARG A 124 9.07 -2.74 -11.34
N ILE A 125 8.10 -3.59 -10.97
CA ILE A 125 7.68 -3.75 -9.56
C ILE A 125 8.79 -4.40 -8.74
N VAL A 126 9.39 -5.50 -9.22
CA VAL A 126 10.52 -6.17 -8.56
C VAL A 126 11.71 -5.22 -8.41
N TRP A 127 12.00 -4.41 -9.44
CA TRP A 127 13.06 -3.42 -9.41
C TRP A 127 12.82 -2.37 -8.31
N LEU A 128 11.60 -1.82 -8.21
CA LEU A 128 11.23 -0.87 -7.15
C LEU A 128 11.40 -1.49 -5.76
N ASP A 129 10.90 -2.72 -5.57
CA ASP A 129 10.98 -3.41 -4.28
C ASP A 129 12.44 -3.75 -3.91
N ALA A 130 13.29 -4.06 -4.90
CA ALA A 130 14.72 -4.24 -4.68
C ALA A 130 15.41 -2.92 -4.28
N LEU A 131 15.11 -1.82 -4.96
CA LEU A 131 15.65 -0.50 -4.66
C LEU A 131 15.27 -0.04 -3.24
N THR A 132 14.03 -0.29 -2.84
CA THR A 132 13.48 0.16 -1.55
C THR A 132 13.60 -0.88 -0.45
N VAL A 133 14.20 -2.04 -0.75
CA VAL A 133 14.34 -3.19 0.17
C VAL A 133 12.99 -3.56 0.80
N ASN A 134 11.96 -3.69 -0.03
CA ASN A 134 10.64 -4.13 0.42
C ASN A 134 10.67 -5.66 0.64
N VAL A 135 10.46 -6.11 1.87
CA VAL A 135 10.57 -7.53 2.24
C VAL A 135 9.20 -8.22 2.36
N ASP A 136 8.11 -7.49 2.24
CA ASP A 136 6.76 -8.01 2.52
C ASP A 136 5.93 -8.32 1.27
N ARG A 137 6.37 -7.94 0.08
CA ARG A 137 5.67 -8.31 -1.16
C ARG A 137 5.99 -9.74 -1.56
N THR A 138 5.33 -10.68 -0.89
CA THR A 138 5.61 -12.12 -1.00
C THR A 138 4.41 -12.89 -1.59
N VAL A 139 4.61 -14.17 -1.87
CA VAL A 139 3.53 -15.07 -2.32
C VAL A 139 2.39 -15.24 -1.29
N HIS A 140 2.64 -14.93 -0.02
CA HIS A 140 1.65 -15.00 1.07
C HIS A 140 0.99 -13.65 1.38
N SER A 141 1.67 -12.56 1.05
CA SER A 141 1.22 -11.18 1.22
C SER A 141 1.61 -10.44 -0.05
N SER A 142 0.78 -10.52 -1.08
CA SER A 142 1.16 -9.96 -2.39
C SER A 142 1.28 -8.45 -2.35
N ASN A 143 0.53 -7.77 -1.48
CA ASN A 143 0.44 -6.32 -1.43
C ASN A 143 0.23 -5.71 -2.83
N LEU A 144 -0.56 -6.43 -3.64
CA LEU A 144 -0.96 -6.11 -5.00
C LEU A 144 -2.45 -6.36 -5.13
N VAL A 145 -3.13 -5.51 -5.90
CA VAL A 145 -4.53 -5.71 -6.25
C VAL A 145 -4.73 -5.63 -7.76
N VAL A 146 -5.68 -6.38 -8.27
CA VAL A 146 -6.17 -6.26 -9.64
C VAL A 146 -7.41 -5.39 -9.60
N TRP A 147 -7.33 -4.22 -10.22
CA TRP A 147 -8.44 -3.28 -10.25
C TRP A 147 -9.01 -3.15 -11.66
N PRO A 148 -10.32 -3.44 -11.83
CA PRO A 148 -11.04 -3.16 -13.06
C PRO A 148 -11.30 -1.65 -13.11
N THR A 149 -10.40 -0.89 -13.72
CA THR A 149 -10.61 0.55 -13.97
C THR A 149 -12.02 0.78 -14.52
N LEU A 150 -12.77 1.69 -13.92
CA LEU A 150 -14.12 2.02 -14.40
C LEU A 150 -14.04 2.46 -15.86
N GLY A 151 -14.54 1.59 -16.78
CA GLY A 151 -14.53 1.84 -18.21
C GLY A 151 -14.16 0.63 -19.06
N VAL A 152 -13.76 0.88 -20.29
CA VAL A 152 -13.49 -0.15 -21.32
C VAL A 152 -12.08 -0.76 -21.21
N ALA A 153 -11.24 -0.25 -20.32
CA ALA A 153 -9.88 -0.72 -20.15
C ALA A 153 -9.84 -2.07 -19.41
N PRO A 154 -8.92 -2.99 -19.79
CA PRO A 154 -8.75 -4.24 -19.06
C PRO A 154 -8.27 -3.95 -17.62
N PRO A 155 -8.56 -4.87 -16.66
CA PRO A 155 -8.04 -4.77 -15.31
C PRO A 155 -6.52 -4.57 -15.30
N ARG A 156 -6.00 -3.85 -14.31
CA ARG A 156 -4.58 -3.56 -14.16
C ARG A 156 -4.10 -3.93 -12.77
N LEU A 157 -2.80 -4.22 -12.68
CA LEU A 157 -2.13 -4.47 -11.42
C LEU A 157 -1.81 -3.13 -10.73
N TRP A 158 -2.13 -3.05 -9.44
CA TRP A 158 -1.87 -1.88 -8.60
C TRP A 158 -1.09 -2.29 -7.36
N LEU A 159 -0.10 -1.49 -7.02
CA LEU A 159 0.66 -1.67 -5.81
C LEU A 159 -0.12 -1.09 -4.64
N ILE A 160 -0.01 -1.76 -3.50
CA ILE A 160 -0.49 -1.27 -2.20
C ILE A 160 0.53 -1.68 -1.12
N ASP A 161 0.45 -1.06 0.03
CA ASP A 161 1.22 -1.40 1.23
C ASP A 161 2.74 -1.48 1.04
N HIS A 162 3.40 -0.34 1.19
CA HIS A 162 4.86 -0.22 1.23
C HIS A 162 5.42 -0.02 2.65
N GLY A 163 4.59 -0.24 3.68
CA GLY A 163 4.98 0.02 5.07
C GLY A 163 6.18 -0.80 5.55
N ALA A 164 6.46 -1.95 4.92
CA ALA A 164 7.61 -2.80 5.21
C ALA A 164 8.83 -2.52 4.30
N ALA A 165 8.77 -1.51 3.44
CA ALA A 165 9.92 -1.05 2.67
C ALA A 165 10.86 -0.19 3.52
N LEU A 166 12.04 0.12 2.99
CA LEU A 166 13.06 0.95 3.66
C LEU A 166 13.43 0.40 5.05
N VAL A 167 13.51 -0.92 5.20
CA VAL A 167 13.77 -1.59 6.49
C VAL A 167 15.00 -1.08 7.22
N PHE A 168 15.97 -0.51 6.50
CA PHE A 168 17.18 0.09 7.05
C PHE A 168 16.90 1.31 7.94
N HIS A 169 15.77 1.97 7.83
CA HIS A 169 15.41 3.11 8.68
C HIS A 169 15.16 2.71 10.15
N HIS A 170 14.91 1.42 10.41
CA HIS A 170 14.81 0.91 11.78
C HIS A 170 16.19 0.73 12.42
N ARG A 171 17.22 0.43 11.62
CA ARG A 171 18.60 0.23 12.07
C ARG A 171 19.59 0.69 11.01
N TRP A 172 19.74 1.99 10.88
CA TRP A 172 20.57 2.63 9.85
C TRP A 172 22.01 2.13 9.80
N GLU A 173 22.66 1.99 10.99
CA GLU A 173 24.06 1.57 11.11
C GLU A 173 24.33 0.12 10.65
N GLY A 174 23.32 -0.67 10.50
CA GLY A 174 23.42 -2.07 10.05
C GLY A 174 22.98 -2.30 8.61
N SER A 175 22.68 -1.25 7.86
CA SER A 175 22.27 -1.35 6.47
C SER A 175 23.46 -1.61 5.56
N ASP A 176 23.35 -2.59 4.69
CA ASP A 176 24.32 -2.89 3.63
C ASP A 176 23.64 -2.62 2.27
N PRO A 177 23.95 -1.48 1.63
CA PRO A 177 23.34 -1.15 0.33
C PRO A 177 23.84 -2.08 -0.80
N ALA A 178 24.91 -2.83 -0.59
CA ALA A 178 25.41 -3.80 -1.56
C ALA A 178 24.77 -5.18 -1.41
N ARG A 179 23.91 -5.38 -0.39
CA ARG A 179 23.23 -6.65 -0.18
C ARG A 179 22.28 -6.94 -1.33
N ALA A 180 22.50 -8.09 -2.01
CA ALA A 180 21.61 -8.53 -3.07
C ALA A 180 20.17 -8.73 -2.55
N TYR A 181 19.20 -8.18 -3.27
CA TYR A 181 17.79 -8.42 -2.99
C TYR A 181 17.39 -9.82 -3.47
N ASP A 182 16.81 -10.62 -2.58
CA ASP A 182 16.34 -11.96 -2.90
C ASP A 182 14.85 -11.92 -3.27
N PHE A 183 14.55 -12.03 -4.55
CA PHE A 183 13.17 -12.02 -5.05
C PHE A 183 12.55 -13.40 -5.29
N ARG A 184 13.20 -14.49 -4.83
CA ARG A 184 12.68 -15.87 -5.02
C ARG A 184 11.31 -16.09 -4.39
N HIS A 185 11.01 -15.37 -3.32
CA HIS A 185 9.72 -15.41 -2.63
C HIS A 185 8.82 -14.20 -2.94
N HIS A 186 9.25 -13.36 -3.87
CA HIS A 186 8.46 -12.21 -4.29
C HIS A 186 7.17 -12.63 -4.98
N ALA A 187 6.06 -11.91 -4.74
CA ALA A 187 4.74 -12.20 -5.30
C ALA A 187 4.75 -12.38 -6.83
N LEU A 188 5.63 -11.66 -7.53
CA LEU A 188 5.77 -11.72 -8.99
C LEU A 188 6.95 -12.57 -9.46
N GLY A 189 7.69 -13.24 -8.57
CA GLY A 189 8.89 -13.98 -8.91
C GLY A 189 8.67 -15.10 -9.94
N HIS A 190 7.49 -15.73 -9.94
CA HIS A 190 7.14 -16.84 -10.84
C HIS A 190 6.56 -16.39 -12.19
N TYR A 191 6.32 -15.09 -12.39
CA TYR A 191 5.75 -14.55 -13.64
C TYR A 191 6.80 -14.05 -14.64
N GLY A 192 8.06 -14.46 -14.47
CA GLY A 192 9.15 -14.14 -15.39
C GLY A 192 9.48 -12.65 -15.46
N PRO A 193 9.68 -11.96 -14.33
CA PRO A 193 9.91 -10.51 -14.32
C PRO A 193 11.16 -10.14 -15.11
N ASP A 194 11.02 -9.28 -16.11
CA ASP A 194 12.15 -8.75 -16.90
C ASP A 194 12.75 -7.52 -16.22
N VAL A 195 13.52 -7.77 -15.16
CA VAL A 195 14.16 -6.72 -14.35
C VAL A 195 15.21 -5.96 -15.15
N ARG A 196 15.85 -6.59 -16.15
CA ARG A 196 16.86 -5.91 -16.97
C ARG A 196 16.25 -4.90 -17.94
N ALA A 197 15.15 -5.26 -18.57
CA ALA A 197 14.41 -4.32 -19.42
C ALA A 197 13.84 -3.18 -18.55
N ALA A 198 13.33 -3.49 -17.37
CA ALA A 198 12.84 -2.50 -16.41
C ALA A 198 13.93 -1.48 -16.00
N ASP A 199 15.14 -1.95 -15.68
CA ASP A 199 16.29 -1.11 -15.30
C ASP A 199 16.73 -0.16 -16.44
N ALA A 200 16.53 -0.57 -17.68
CA ALA A 200 16.86 0.26 -18.84
C ALA A 200 15.80 1.34 -19.13
N GLU A 201 14.58 1.19 -18.61
CA GLU A 201 13.45 2.12 -18.82
C GLU A 201 13.28 3.13 -17.67
N LEU A 202 13.68 2.76 -16.47
CA LEU A 202 13.53 3.54 -15.23
C LEU A 202 14.74 4.42 -14.95
#